data_b25b89c9bccfc878757167f80963011d
#
_entry.id   b25b89c9bccfc878757167f80963011d
#
_cell.length_a   1.000
_cell.length_b   1.000
_cell.length_c   1.000
_cell.angle_alpha   90.00
_cell.angle_beta   90.00
_cell.angle_gamma   90.00
#
_symmetry.space_group_name_H-M   'P 1'
#
loop_
_entity.id
_entity.type
_entity.pdbx_description
1 polymer ?
#
loop_
_entity_poly.entity_id
_entity_poly.type
_entity_poly.pdbx_seq_one_letter_code
_entity_poly.pdbx_strand_id
1 'polypeptide(L)' 'MTNKNLDYSEFRTQKEILLDYLQVMIAIEDWHGVSDVANDLRELEAKNNNNYKSK' A
#
# COMPACT_ATOMS: atom_id res chain seq x y z
N MET A 1 9.71 8.30 17.44
CA MET A 1 9.68 7.87 17.11
C MET A 1 9.74 7.48 16.44
N THR A 2 9.76 7.23 16.09
CA THR A 2 9.81 6.86 15.49
C THR A 2 9.74 6.08 14.91
N ASN A 3 9.32 5.60 14.93
CA ASN A 3 9.27 4.71 14.38
C ASN A 3 9.23 4.71 13.04
N LYS A 4 9.56 4.25 12.53
CA LYS A 4 9.72 4.25 11.32
C LYS A 4 9.08 3.23 10.64
N ASN A 5 8.97 2.11 11.09
CA ASN A 5 8.23 0.99 10.52
C ASN A 5 6.83 1.02 11.04
N LEU A 6 5.89 0.72 10.18
CA LEU A 6 4.52 0.52 10.60
C LEU A 6 4.44 -0.78 11.36
N ASP A 7 3.63 -0.83 12.42
CA ASP A 7 3.40 -2.14 12.98
C ASP A 7 2.45 -2.90 12.05
N TYR A 8 2.34 -4.19 12.30
CA TYR A 8 1.66 -5.06 11.36
C TYR A 8 0.19 -4.72 11.20
N SER A 9 -0.47 -4.33 12.29
CA SER A 9 -1.88 -4.05 12.17
C SER A 9 -2.13 -2.76 11.40
N GLU A 10 -1.26 -1.76 11.56
CA GLU A 10 -1.37 -0.56 10.75
C GLU A 10 -1.13 -0.84 9.29
N PHE A 11 -0.14 -1.68 9.01
CA PHE A 11 0.14 -2.07 7.64
C PHE A 11 -1.06 -2.75 7.01
N ARG A 12 -1.66 -3.71 7.71
CA ARG A 12 -2.82 -4.41 7.19
C ARG A 12 -3.98 -3.47 6.92
N THR A 13 -4.23 -2.58 7.87
CA THR A 13 -5.34 -1.64 7.73
C THR A 13 -5.15 -0.75 6.51
N GLN A 14 -3.97 -0.20 6.37
CA GLN A 14 -3.71 0.68 5.23
C GLN A 14 -3.77 -0.09 3.93
N LYS A 15 -3.25 -1.31 3.93
CA LYS A 15 -3.28 -2.12 2.73
C LYS A 15 -4.72 -2.43 2.32
N GLU A 16 -5.57 -2.74 3.27
CA GLU A 16 -6.96 -3.05 2.97
C GLU A 16 -7.69 -1.86 2.41
N ILE A 17 -7.44 -0.68 2.98
CA ILE A 17 -8.04 0.53 2.46
C ILE A 17 -7.62 0.76 1.01
N LEU A 18 -6.34 0.59 0.73
CA LEU A 18 -5.85 0.79 -0.63
C LEU A 18 -6.41 -0.25 -1.59
N LEU A 19 -6.55 -1.50 -1.12
CA LEU A 19 -7.11 -2.54 -1.98
C LEU A 19 -8.58 -2.26 -2.31
N ASP A 20 -9.34 -1.78 -1.32
CA ASP A 20 -10.72 -1.41 -1.57
C ASP A 20 -10.80 -0.27 -2.58
N TYR A 21 -9.94 0.70 -2.41
CA TYR A 21 -9.89 1.84 -3.31
C TYR A 21 -9.52 1.39 -4.72
N LEU A 22 -8.57 0.47 -4.80
CA LEU A 22 -8.15 -0.09 -6.08
C LEU A 22 -9.32 -0.74 -6.80
N GLN A 23 -10.13 -1.50 -6.06
CA GLN A 23 -11.28 -2.15 -6.66
C GLN A 23 -12.27 -1.15 -7.22
N VAL A 24 -12.47 -0.04 -6.51
CA VAL A 24 -13.34 1.00 -7.01
C VAL A 24 -12.79 1.59 -8.30
N MET A 25 -11.48 1.85 -8.32
CA MET A 25 -10.86 2.43 -9.51
C MET A 25 -10.99 1.49 -10.70
N ILE A 26 -10.83 0.19 -10.46
CA ILE A 26 -11.01 -0.80 -11.53
C ILE A 26 -12.45 -0.80 -12.01
N ALA A 27 -13.39 -0.76 -11.08
CA ALA A 27 -14.81 -0.84 -11.44
C ALA A 27 -15.24 0.33 -12.30
N ILE A 28 -14.70 1.51 -12.05
CA ILE A 28 -15.03 2.68 -12.85
C ILE A 28 -14.05 2.86 -14.01
N GLU A 29 -13.14 1.93 -14.18
CA GLU A 29 -12.17 1.94 -15.27
C GLU A 29 -11.30 3.18 -15.28
N ASP A 30 -10.97 3.66 -14.11
CA ASP A 30 -10.06 4.78 -13.96
C ASP A 30 -8.64 4.21 -13.89
N TRP A 31 -8.04 3.98 -15.03
CA TRP A 31 -6.76 3.29 -15.08
C TRP A 31 -5.63 4.13 -14.51
N HIS A 32 -5.76 5.43 -14.58
CA HIS A 32 -4.79 6.31 -13.94
C HIS A 32 -4.84 6.14 -12.43
N GLY A 33 -6.05 6.09 -11.88
CA GLY A 33 -6.21 5.85 -10.47
C GLY A 33 -5.72 4.47 -10.06
N VAL A 34 -5.91 3.47 -10.92
CA VAL A 34 -5.39 2.13 -10.65
C VAL A 34 -3.87 2.18 -10.51
N SER A 35 -3.20 2.88 -11.41
CA SER A 35 -1.75 3.02 -11.34
C SER A 35 -1.31 3.72 -10.07
N ASP A 36 -2.01 4.78 -9.70
CA ASP A 36 -1.65 5.53 -8.49
C ASP A 36 -1.78 4.67 -7.26
N VAL A 37 -2.88 3.94 -7.15
CA VAL A 37 -3.10 3.09 -5.98
C VAL A 37 -2.09 1.95 -5.94
N ALA A 38 -1.81 1.36 -7.10
CA ALA A 38 -0.81 0.29 -7.17
C ALA A 38 0.54 0.79 -6.71
N ASN A 39 0.90 1.99 -7.11
CA ASN A 39 2.16 2.59 -6.69
C ASN A 39 2.19 2.81 -5.18
N ASP A 40 1.07 3.28 -4.62
CA ASP A 40 0.97 3.47 -3.18
C ASP A 40 1.12 2.14 -2.44
N LEU A 41 0.53 1.08 -2.98
CA LEU A 41 0.68 -0.24 -2.38
C LEU A 41 2.12 -0.69 -2.40
N ARG A 42 2.82 -0.45 -3.50
CA ARG A 42 4.22 -0.82 -3.58
C ARG A 42 5.04 -0.08 -2.53
N GLU A 43 4.76 1.20 -2.35
CA GLU A 43 5.47 1.97 -1.35
C GLU A 43 5.15 1.51 0.05
N LEU A 44 3.89 1.20 0.30
CA LEU A 44 3.51 0.70 1.60
C LEU A 44 4.21 -0.61 1.92
N GLU A 45 4.27 -1.51 0.96
CA GLU A 45 4.93 -2.79 1.18
C GLU A 45 6.42 -2.61 1.36
N ALA A 46 7.00 -1.67 0.65
CA ALA A 46 8.42 -1.40 0.81
C ALA A 46 8.73 -0.92 2.22
N LYS A 47 7.87 -0.07 2.77
CA LYS A 47 8.07 0.37 4.15
C LYS A 47 7.96 -0.78 5.12
N ASN A 48 7.00 -1.64 4.91
CA ASN A 48 6.79 -2.75 5.82
C ASN A 48 7.93 -3.77 5.73
N ASN A 49 8.50 -3.91 4.55
CA ASN A 49 9.55 -4.89 4.31
C ASN A 49 10.94 -4.30 4.44
N ASN A 50 11.01 -3.09 4.90
CA ASN A 50 12.26 -2.36 4.94
C ASN A 50 13.32 -3.06 5.76
N ASN A 51 12.90 -3.84 6.71
CA ASN A 51 13.83 -4.49 7.61
C ASN A 51 14.61 -5.56 6.95
N TYR A 52 14.13 -6.12 5.95
CA TYR A 52 14.90 -7.13 5.36
C TYR A 52 14.95 -6.99 3.90
N LYS A 53 15.20 -6.56 3.50
CA LYS A 53 15.58 -6.50 2.42
C LYS A 53 16.65 -6.66 1.97
N SER A 54 17.01 -6.85 1.98
CA SER A 54 17.85 -6.88 1.86
C SER A 54 18.36 -7.01 0.87
N LYS A 55 18.20 -7.18 0.24
CA LYS A 55 18.52 -7.31 -0.60
C LYS A 55 18.73 -7.04 -1.04
#